data_9cde5833bc7af0c60cf10d06dc60b9bf
#
_entry.id   9cde5833bc7af0c60cf10d06dc60b9bf
#
_cell.length_a   1.000
_cell.length_b   1.000
_cell.length_c   1.000
_cell.angle_alpha   90.00
_cell.angle_beta   90.00
_cell.angle_gamma   90.00
#
_symmetry.space_group_name_H-M   'P 1'
#
loop_
_entity.id
_entity.type
_entity.pdbx_description
1 polymer ?
#
loop_
_entity_poly.entity_id
_entity_poly.type
_entity_poly.pdbx_seq_one_letter_code
_entity_poly.pdbx_strand_id
1 'polypeptide(L)'
;MKKQLTIYYTSDVHGYFSPIDYASGNEIPSGLANCISNFEKDGNTLIIDGGDILQGSPFTYYLYNKRKDDGCLPAEIMNIGGYDFVTLGNHDFNYGMDYLDSYLNALHARCVCE
;
A
#
# COMPACT_ATOMS: atom_id res chain seq x y z
N MET A 1 1.30 34.38 11.14
CA MET A 1 1.04 33.00 11.65
C MET A 1 1.60 31.99 10.65
N LYS A 2 2.45 31.10 11.10
CA LYS A 2 2.95 30.02 10.25
C LYS A 2 1.95 28.87 10.25
N LYS A 3 1.67 28.32 9.06
CA LYS A 3 0.92 27.09 8.89
C LYS A 3 1.86 26.00 8.37
N GLN A 4 1.65 24.77 8.83
CA GLN A 4 2.50 23.65 8.45
C GLN A 4 1.62 22.51 7.93
N LEU A 5 2.01 21.96 6.80
CA LEU A 5 1.41 20.76 6.22
C LEU A 5 2.47 19.66 6.20
N THR A 6 2.15 18.51 6.74
CA THR A 6 3.01 17.34 6.69
C THR A 6 2.48 16.38 5.62
N ILE A 7 3.35 15.94 4.73
CA ILE A 7 3.00 14.96 3.70
C ILE A 7 3.90 13.74 3.86
N TYR A 8 3.29 12.57 4.05
CA TYR A 8 3.98 11.29 3.95
C TYR A 8 3.70 10.71 2.58
N TYR A 9 4.74 10.33 1.88
CA TYR A 9 4.63 9.81 0.53
C TYR A 9 5.35 8.47 0.42
N THR A 10 4.64 7.46 -0.10
CA THR A 10 5.22 6.17 -0.45
C THR A 10 4.96 5.88 -1.91
N SER A 11 5.79 5.06 -2.53
CA SER A 11 5.62 4.65 -3.92
C SER A 11 6.41 3.37 -4.18
N ASP A 12 5.96 2.60 -5.16
CA ASP A 12 6.70 1.42 -5.64
C ASP A 12 6.99 0.42 -4.52
N VAL A 13 6.01 0.20 -3.65
CA VAL A 13 6.11 -0.74 -2.53
C VAL A 13 6.21 -2.19 -3.02
N HIS A 14 5.55 -2.50 -4.16
CA HIS A 14 5.61 -3.81 -4.82
C HIS A 14 5.31 -4.99 -3.89
N GLY A 15 4.41 -4.78 -2.93
CA GLY A 15 3.99 -5.83 -2.01
C GLY A 15 4.96 -6.13 -0.87
N TYR A 16 5.98 -5.32 -0.67
CA TYR A 16 6.91 -5.46 0.46
C TYR A 16 6.31 -4.77 1.69
N PHE A 17 5.38 -5.44 2.33
CA PHE A 17 4.64 -4.91 3.48
C PHE A 17 5.32 -5.18 4.81
N SER A 18 5.83 -6.40 4.99
CA SER A 18 6.46 -6.83 6.24
C SER A 18 7.91 -6.40 6.32
N PRO A 19 8.43 -6.09 7.52
CA PRO A 19 9.84 -5.78 7.70
C PRO A 19 10.69 -7.07 7.75
N ILE A 20 10.55 -7.92 6.73
CA ILE A 20 11.21 -9.21 6.65
C ILE A 20 11.88 -9.35 5.30
N ASP A 21 13.16 -9.74 5.32
CA ASP A 21 13.86 -10.15 4.12
C ASP A 21 13.41 -11.56 3.72
N TYR A 22 12.76 -11.68 2.57
CA TYR A 22 12.23 -12.98 2.12
C TYR A 22 13.32 -14.02 1.83
N ALA A 23 14.52 -13.58 1.51
CA ALA A 23 15.62 -14.50 1.22
C ALA A 23 16.21 -15.12 2.48
N SER A 24 16.38 -14.33 3.54
CA SER A 24 17.00 -14.80 4.79
C SER A 24 15.98 -15.13 5.88
N GLY A 25 14.75 -14.58 5.79
CA GLY A 25 13.76 -14.66 6.84
C GLY A 25 14.04 -13.74 8.02
N ASN A 26 15.08 -12.93 7.95
CA ASN A 26 15.46 -12.01 9.03
C ASN A 26 14.65 -10.73 8.99
N GLU A 27 14.46 -10.13 10.17
CA GLU A 27 13.85 -8.80 10.28
C GLU A 27 14.82 -7.73 9.77
N ILE A 28 14.29 -6.79 8.97
CA ILE A 28 15.06 -5.69 8.40
C ILE A 28 14.29 -4.37 8.60
N PRO A 29 14.99 -3.22 8.68
CA PRO A 29 14.32 -1.92 8.87
C PRO A 29 13.73 -1.40 7.54
N SER A 30 12.79 -2.14 6.97
CA SER A 30 12.14 -1.79 5.71
C SER A 30 10.71 -2.34 5.68
N GLY A 31 10.02 -2.11 4.56
CA GLY A 31 8.65 -2.55 4.37
C GLY A 31 7.63 -1.48 4.74
N LEU A 32 6.46 -1.56 4.11
CA LEU A 32 5.41 -0.55 4.27
C LEU A 32 4.89 -0.48 5.71
N ALA A 33 4.75 -1.63 6.38
CA ALA A 33 4.28 -1.65 7.76
C ALA A 33 5.20 -0.86 8.69
N ASN A 34 6.51 -0.89 8.43
CA ASN A 34 7.47 -0.09 9.19
C ASN A 34 7.29 1.41 8.93
N CYS A 35 7.00 1.81 7.69
CA CYS A 35 6.68 3.21 7.38
C CYS A 35 5.40 3.65 8.09
N ILE A 36 4.34 2.86 7.98
CA ILE A 36 3.03 3.17 8.56
C ILE A 36 3.13 3.36 10.08
N SER A 37 3.93 2.54 10.76
CA SER A 37 4.10 2.65 12.22
C SER A 37 4.76 3.95 12.65
N ASN A 38 5.40 4.66 11.72
CA ASN A 38 6.06 5.95 11.98
C ASN A 38 5.22 7.15 11.52
N PHE A 39 4.07 6.94 10.90
CA PHE A 39 3.20 8.04 10.50
C PHE A 39 2.53 8.66 11.73
N GLU A 40 2.61 9.98 11.81
CA GLU A 40 1.92 10.77 12.84
C GLU A 40 0.89 11.65 12.14
N LYS A 41 -0.36 11.15 12.09
CA LYS A 41 -1.43 11.85 11.37
C LYS A 41 -2.19 12.78 12.29
N ASP A 42 -2.16 14.07 11.95
CA ASP A 42 -2.95 15.11 12.61
C ASP A 42 -3.88 15.81 11.59
N GLY A 43 -4.48 16.93 11.99
CA GLY A 43 -5.39 17.67 11.09
C GLY A 43 -4.71 18.34 9.90
N ASN A 44 -3.37 18.40 9.89
CA ASN A 44 -2.57 19.01 8.83
C ASN A 44 -1.65 17.98 8.15
N THR A 45 -2.09 16.75 8.04
CA THR A 45 -1.31 15.66 7.47
C THR A 45 -2.03 15.06 6.27
N LEU A 46 -1.27 14.83 5.19
CA LEU A 46 -1.70 14.02 4.05
C LEU A 46 -0.80 12.80 3.92
N ILE A 47 -1.40 11.67 3.64
CA ILE A 47 -0.69 10.41 3.38
C ILE A 47 -1.07 9.93 1.98
N ILE A 48 -0.08 9.80 1.10
CA ILE A 48 -0.28 9.59 -0.33
C ILE A 48 0.61 8.44 -0.81
N ASP A 49 0.05 7.60 -1.68
CA ASP A 49 0.82 6.53 -2.34
C ASP A 49 0.83 6.71 -3.85
N GLY A 50 2.00 6.57 -4.45
CA GLY A 50 2.25 6.79 -5.88
C GLY A 50 2.01 5.58 -6.78
N GLY A 51 1.51 4.47 -6.24
CA GLY A 51 1.20 3.29 -7.04
C GLY A 51 2.28 2.22 -7.07
N ASP A 52 2.04 1.17 -7.85
CA ASP A 52 2.84 -0.05 -7.93
C ASP A 52 2.93 -0.75 -6.57
N ILE A 53 1.78 -1.05 -5.99
CA ILE A 53 1.68 -1.67 -4.67
C ILE A 53 1.31 -3.16 -4.72
N LEU A 54 0.51 -3.57 -5.71
CA LEU A 54 -0.16 -4.87 -5.70
C LEU A 54 0.72 -6.04 -6.14
N GLN A 55 1.79 -5.78 -6.88
CA GLN A 55 2.57 -6.85 -7.50
C GLN A 55 4.07 -6.61 -7.31
N GLY A 56 4.81 -7.70 -7.04
CA GLY A 56 6.28 -7.68 -7.02
C GLY A 56 6.92 -8.54 -5.95
N SER A 57 6.25 -8.77 -4.82
CA SER A 57 6.81 -9.61 -3.76
C SER A 57 6.28 -11.04 -3.81
N PRO A 58 7.01 -12.01 -3.23
CA PRO A 58 6.48 -13.36 -3.05
C PRO A 58 5.16 -13.37 -2.27
N PHE A 59 5.01 -12.46 -1.33
CA PHE A 59 3.81 -12.38 -0.50
C PHE A 59 2.58 -11.97 -1.33
N THR A 60 2.69 -10.95 -2.18
CA THR A 60 1.55 -10.55 -3.03
C THR A 60 1.22 -11.60 -4.08
N TYR A 61 2.22 -12.31 -4.59
CA TYR A 61 2.00 -13.45 -5.48
C TYR A 61 1.19 -14.55 -4.78
N TYR A 62 1.52 -14.86 -3.53
CA TYR A 62 0.77 -15.81 -2.71
C TYR A 62 -0.66 -15.33 -2.47
N LEU A 63 -0.85 -14.07 -2.11
CA LEU A 63 -2.18 -13.50 -1.87
C LEU A 63 -3.08 -13.64 -3.11
N TYR A 64 -2.56 -13.28 -4.27
CA TYR A 64 -3.32 -13.39 -5.50
C TYR A 64 -3.67 -14.84 -5.85
N ASN A 65 -2.70 -15.75 -5.76
CA ASN A 65 -2.91 -17.13 -6.22
C ASN A 65 -3.70 -17.99 -5.23
N LYS A 66 -3.62 -17.71 -3.93
CA LYS A 66 -4.17 -18.58 -2.89
C LYS A 66 -5.22 -17.92 -2.01
N ARG A 67 -5.28 -16.60 -1.96
CA ARG A 67 -6.10 -15.87 -0.99
C ARG A 67 -6.94 -14.75 -1.60
N LYS A 68 -7.08 -14.68 -2.93
CA LYS A 68 -7.80 -13.57 -3.57
C LYS A 68 -9.29 -13.48 -3.17
N ASP A 69 -9.89 -14.59 -2.74
CA ASP A 69 -11.28 -14.63 -2.31
C ASP A 69 -11.48 -14.28 -0.83
N ASP A 70 -10.40 -14.08 -0.09
CA ASP A 70 -10.44 -13.76 1.35
C ASP A 70 -10.44 -12.24 1.64
N GLY A 71 -10.80 -11.43 0.67
CA GLY A 71 -10.71 -9.98 0.76
C GLY A 71 -9.42 -9.46 0.13
N CYS A 72 -9.13 -8.18 0.34
CA CYS A 72 -7.94 -7.55 -0.22
C CYS A 72 -7.03 -7.03 0.90
N LEU A 73 -6.07 -7.83 1.30
CA LEU A 73 -5.14 -7.46 2.37
C LEU A 73 -4.33 -6.19 2.06
N PRO A 74 -3.84 -5.96 0.83
CA PRO A 74 -3.19 -4.69 0.52
C PRO A 74 -4.06 -3.47 0.83
N ALA A 75 -5.36 -3.52 0.50
CA ALA A 75 -6.27 -2.42 0.82
C ALA A 75 -6.44 -2.24 2.33
N GLU A 76 -6.53 -3.33 3.08
CA GLU A 76 -6.64 -3.28 4.54
C GLU A 76 -5.41 -2.61 5.17
N ILE A 77 -4.21 -2.94 4.67
CA ILE A 77 -2.96 -2.32 5.14
C ILE A 77 -2.96 -0.83 4.85
N MET A 78 -3.38 -0.42 3.67
CA MET A 78 -3.49 0.99 3.30
C MET A 78 -4.49 1.73 4.18
N ASN A 79 -5.61 1.09 4.51
CA ASN A 79 -6.62 1.67 5.40
C ASN A 79 -6.08 1.86 6.83
N ILE A 80 -5.35 0.89 7.34
CA ILE A 80 -4.67 1.00 8.64
C ILE A 80 -3.66 2.16 8.64
N GLY A 81 -2.94 2.33 7.53
CA GLY A 81 -1.99 3.42 7.37
C GLY A 81 -2.63 4.81 7.29
N GLY A 82 -3.93 4.89 7.09
CA GLY A 82 -4.65 6.15 7.01
C GLY A 82 -4.40 6.92 5.72
N TYR A 83 -4.15 6.23 4.63
CA TYR A 83 -3.91 6.88 3.33
C TYR A 83 -5.12 7.71 2.90
N ASP A 84 -4.85 8.91 2.42
CA ASP A 84 -5.87 9.84 1.94
C ASP A 84 -6.07 9.71 0.43
N PHE A 85 -4.98 9.59 -0.32
CA PHE A 85 -5.00 9.48 -1.77
C PHE A 85 -4.02 8.41 -2.24
N VAL A 86 -4.41 7.70 -3.29
CA VAL A 86 -3.54 6.77 -4.00
C VAL A 86 -3.66 7.01 -5.49
N THR A 87 -2.65 6.62 -6.25
CA THR A 87 -2.73 6.49 -7.70
C THR A 87 -2.33 5.06 -8.09
N LEU A 88 -2.38 4.75 -9.37
CA LEU A 88 -2.05 3.42 -9.88
C LEU A 88 -0.80 3.49 -10.74
N GLY A 89 0.09 2.51 -10.55
CA GLY A 89 1.20 2.26 -11.42
C GLY A 89 0.88 1.17 -12.44
N ASN A 90 1.81 0.95 -13.36
CA ASN A 90 1.61 -0.06 -14.42
C ASN A 90 1.52 -1.49 -13.86
N HIS A 91 2.23 -1.79 -12.77
CA HIS A 91 2.22 -3.13 -12.16
C HIS A 91 0.96 -3.44 -11.37
N ASP A 92 0.17 -2.43 -11.00
CA ASP A 92 -1.11 -2.66 -10.31
C ASP A 92 -2.13 -3.37 -11.22
N PHE A 93 -1.92 -3.35 -12.52
CA PHE A 93 -2.77 -4.03 -13.50
C PHE A 93 -2.36 -5.48 -13.79
N ASN A 94 -1.21 -5.93 -13.27
CA ASN A 94 -0.62 -7.22 -13.65
C ASN A 94 -1.47 -8.43 -13.29
N TYR A 95 -2.24 -8.36 -12.20
CA TYR A 95 -3.13 -9.43 -11.77
C TYR A 95 -4.56 -9.32 -12.33
N GLY A 96 -4.78 -8.39 -13.27
CA GLY A 96 -6.04 -8.20 -13.97
C GLY A 96 -6.97 -7.22 -13.28
N MET A 97 -8.03 -6.85 -14.02
CA MET A 97 -8.97 -5.82 -13.58
C MET A 97 -9.82 -6.24 -12.39
N ASP A 98 -10.21 -7.51 -12.32
CA ASP A 98 -11.04 -7.99 -11.21
C ASP A 98 -10.30 -7.86 -9.86
N TYR A 99 -9.02 -8.19 -9.85
CA TYR A 99 -8.19 -8.05 -8.64
C TYR A 99 -7.96 -6.58 -8.29
N LEU A 100 -7.69 -5.74 -9.30
CA LEU A 100 -7.54 -4.30 -9.11
C LEU A 100 -8.83 -3.68 -8.58
N ASP A 101 -9.98 -4.06 -9.11
CA ASP A 101 -11.28 -3.56 -8.64
C ASP A 101 -11.52 -3.97 -7.18
N SER A 102 -11.12 -5.18 -6.78
CA SER A 102 -11.20 -5.61 -5.38
C SER A 102 -10.39 -4.69 -4.47
N TYR A 103 -9.19 -4.31 -4.90
CA TYR A 103 -8.35 -3.37 -4.17
C TYR A 103 -9.03 -1.99 -4.06
N LEU A 104 -9.46 -1.44 -5.18
CA LEU A 104 -10.07 -0.11 -5.22
C LEU A 104 -11.38 -0.03 -4.42
N ASN A 105 -12.18 -1.09 -4.46
CA ASN A 105 -13.45 -1.13 -3.73
C ASN A 105 -13.26 -1.25 -2.22
N ALA A 106 -12.17 -1.88 -1.78
CA ALA A 106 -11.88 -2.05 -0.35
C ALA A 106 -11.12 -0.87 0.26
N LEU A 107 -10.51 -0.01 -0.57
CA LEU A 107 -9.77 1.16 -0.11
C LEU A 107 -10.69 2.23 0.48
N HIS A 108 -10.28 2.81 1.62
CA HIS A 108 -10.87 4.05 2.14
C HIS A 108 -10.29 5.28 1.43
N ALA A 109 -9.03 5.22 1.01
CA ALA A 109 -8.38 6.30 0.28
C ALA A 109 -9.04 6.53 -1.07
N ARG A 110 -8.96 7.77 -1.56
CA ARG A 110 -9.45 8.13 -2.88
C ARG A 110 -8.37 7.82 -3.93
N CYS A 111 -8.72 7.04 -4.93
CA CYS A 111 -7.84 6.81 -6.07
C CYS A 111 -7.95 7.98 -7.06
N VAL A 112 -6.78 8.57 -7.37
CA VAL A 112 -6.67 9.66 -8.35
C VAL A 112 -5.94 9.08 -9.56
N CYS A 113 -6.71 8.71 -10.58
CA CYS A 113 -6.18 8.11 -11.81
C CYS A 113 -7.05 8.56 -12.98
N GLU A 114 -6.41 9.02 -14.06
CA GLU A 114 -7.08 9.37 -15.31
C GLU A 114 -7.05 8.20 -16.30
#